data_a32fc6d25f0021a95b643bbcf47a7c42
#
_entry.id   a32fc6d25f0021a95b643bbcf47a7c42
#
_cell.length_a   1.000
_cell.length_b   1.000
_cell.length_c   1.000
_cell.angle_alpha   90.00
_cell.angle_beta   90.00
_cell.angle_gamma   90.00
#
_symmetry.space_group_name_H-M   'P 1'
#
loop_
_entity.id
_entity.type
_entity.pdbx_description
1 polymer ?
#
loop_
_entity_poly.entity_id
_entity_poly.type
_entity_poly.pdbx_seq_one_letter_code
_entity_poly.pdbx_strand_id
1 'polypeptide(L)'
;MVRNVAVFFGGKSAEREISVLTGVLALKTIDPALFRAVPVYIHSDGDFYTSPEMFSLDVFKEQPLPLHTFSKCFFQSGELLMVPPKKHRAKSRVKISVALNCCHGGAGENGGIA
;
A
#
# COMPACT_ATOMS: atom_id res chain seq x y z
N MET A 1 -14.79 7.95 15.88
CA MET A 1 -13.74 8.51 15.01
C MET A 1 -13.07 7.39 14.22
N VAL A 2 -13.02 7.54 12.90
CA VAL A 2 -12.39 6.54 12.04
C VAL A 2 -10.88 6.71 12.06
N ARG A 3 -10.16 5.61 12.26
CA ARG A 3 -8.69 5.61 12.26
C ARG A 3 -8.17 5.13 10.91
N ASN A 4 -7.03 5.66 10.51
CA ASN A 4 -6.40 5.26 9.26
C ASN A 4 -5.48 4.07 9.48
N VAL A 5 -5.66 3.04 8.65
CA VAL A 5 -4.83 1.82 8.65
C VAL A 5 -4.08 1.76 7.33
N ALA A 6 -2.76 1.78 7.38
CA ALA A 6 -1.95 1.57 6.19
C ALA A 6 -1.74 0.07 6.01
N VAL A 7 -2.09 -0.44 4.84
CA VAL A 7 -1.91 -1.86 4.51
C VAL A 7 -0.75 -1.96 3.52
N PHE A 8 0.36 -2.51 3.98
CA PHE A 8 1.57 -2.68 3.18
C PHE A 8 1.58 -4.04 2.50
N PHE A 9 1.83 -4.08 1.22
CA PHE A 9 1.87 -5.33 0.46
C PHE A 9 2.77 -5.17 -0.78
N GLY A 10 3.10 -6.30 -1.41
CA GLY A 10 4.00 -6.34 -2.55
C GLY A 10 5.42 -6.69 -2.13
N GLY A 11 6.39 -5.96 -2.62
CA GLY A 11 7.79 -6.15 -2.29
C GLY A 11 8.59 -6.82 -3.38
N LYS A 12 9.87 -7.09 -3.09
CA LYS A 12 10.83 -7.64 -4.06
C LYS A 12 10.79 -9.16 -4.14
N SER A 13 10.10 -9.79 -3.22
CA SER A 13 10.07 -11.24 -3.11
C SER A 13 9.45 -11.89 -4.33
N ALA A 14 9.87 -13.13 -4.61
CA ALA A 14 9.22 -13.97 -5.61
C ALA A 14 7.76 -14.26 -5.22
N GLU A 15 7.41 -14.05 -3.97
CA GLU A 15 6.05 -14.24 -3.46
C GLU A 15 5.21 -12.96 -3.51
N ARG A 16 5.65 -11.97 -4.31
CA ARG A 16 4.94 -10.71 -4.45
C ARG A 16 3.47 -10.90 -4.82
N GLU A 17 3.16 -11.85 -5.69
CA GLU A 17 1.78 -12.11 -6.11
C GLU A 17 0.91 -12.53 -4.94
N ILE A 18 1.44 -13.37 -4.05
CA ILE A 18 0.72 -13.81 -2.86
C ILE A 18 0.51 -12.63 -1.93
N SER A 19 1.53 -11.79 -1.78
CA SER A 19 1.44 -10.60 -0.94
C SER A 19 0.36 -9.63 -1.46
N VAL A 20 0.29 -9.45 -2.78
CA VAL A 20 -0.74 -8.60 -3.39
C VAL A 20 -2.13 -9.15 -3.13
N LEU A 21 -2.32 -10.46 -3.29
CA LEU A 21 -3.61 -11.10 -3.00
C LEU A 21 -4.01 -10.88 -1.55
N THR A 22 -3.07 -11.12 -0.63
CA THR A 22 -3.32 -10.95 0.80
C THR A 22 -3.65 -9.50 1.14
N GLY A 23 -2.91 -8.57 0.56
CA GLY A 23 -3.13 -7.15 0.80
C GLY A 23 -4.48 -6.67 0.32
N VAL A 24 -4.85 -7.03 -0.90
CA VAL A 24 -6.16 -6.64 -1.45
C VAL A 24 -7.29 -7.25 -0.63
N LEU A 25 -7.14 -8.51 -0.21
CA LEU A 25 -8.12 -9.14 0.64
C LEU A 25 -8.24 -8.42 1.98
N ALA A 26 -7.12 -8.05 2.59
CA ALA A 26 -7.12 -7.31 3.84
C ALA A 26 -7.84 -5.96 3.69
N LEU A 27 -7.60 -5.26 2.58
CA LEU A 27 -8.27 -3.99 2.31
C LEU A 27 -9.79 -4.15 2.27
N LYS A 28 -10.27 -5.26 1.74
CA LYS A 28 -11.70 -5.53 1.62
C LYS A 28 -12.33 -6.00 2.92
N THR A 29 -11.56 -6.56 3.84
CA THR A 29 -12.08 -7.10 5.09
C THR A 29 -12.05 -6.12 6.24
N ILE A 30 -11.32 -5.01 6.11
CA ILE A 30 -11.29 -3.97 7.14
C ILE A 30 -12.65 -3.31 7.23
N ASP A 31 -13.17 -3.21 8.47
CA ASP A 31 -14.48 -2.61 8.72
C ASP A 31 -14.41 -1.09 8.48
N PRO A 32 -15.11 -0.58 7.44
CA PRO A 32 -15.06 0.84 7.12
C PRO A 32 -15.72 1.73 8.17
N ALA A 33 -16.52 1.16 9.07
CA ALA A 33 -17.11 1.92 10.15
C ALA A 33 -16.09 2.27 11.23
N LEU A 34 -15.01 1.47 11.34
CA LEU A 34 -13.98 1.65 12.37
C LEU A 34 -12.68 2.19 11.81
N PHE A 35 -12.34 1.81 10.59
CA PHE A 35 -11.05 2.13 9.99
C PHE A 35 -11.18 2.58 8.54
N ARG A 36 -10.30 3.46 8.17
CA ARG A 36 -10.13 3.86 6.78
C ARG A 36 -8.84 3.20 6.28
N ALA A 37 -8.99 2.27 5.34
CA ALA A 37 -7.85 1.54 4.80
C ALA A 37 -7.12 2.37 3.75
N VAL A 38 -5.80 2.42 3.84
CA VAL A 38 -4.94 3.09 2.88
C VAL A 38 -4.00 2.05 2.30
N PRO A 39 -4.16 1.70 1.00
CA PRO A 39 -3.26 0.73 0.39
C PRO A 39 -1.89 1.34 0.15
N VAL A 40 -0.84 0.61 0.50
CA VAL A 40 0.54 1.01 0.24
C VAL A 40 1.24 -0.15 -0.44
N TYR A 41 1.41 -0.03 -1.75
CA TYR A 41 2.08 -1.04 -2.55
C TYR A 41 3.57 -0.77 -2.59
N ILE A 42 4.37 -1.78 -2.26
CA ILE A 42 5.82 -1.71 -2.31
C ILE A 42 6.26 -2.32 -3.63
N HIS A 43 6.82 -1.49 -4.50
CA HIS A 43 7.29 -1.95 -5.79
C HIS A 43 8.65 -2.64 -5.66
N SER A 44 9.03 -3.40 -6.67
CA SER A 44 10.30 -4.17 -6.64
C SER A 44 11.54 -3.29 -6.48
N ASP A 45 11.46 -2.01 -6.81
CA ASP A 45 12.57 -1.06 -6.62
C ASP A 45 12.64 -0.51 -5.19
N GLY A 46 11.68 -0.86 -4.35
CA GLY A 46 11.62 -0.38 -2.97
C GLY A 46 10.78 0.86 -2.75
N ASP A 47 10.29 1.49 -3.81
CA ASP A 47 9.44 2.67 -3.68
C ASP A 47 8.02 2.27 -3.29
N PHE A 48 7.33 3.16 -2.60
CA PHE A 48 5.97 2.96 -2.13
C PHE A 48 4.99 3.75 -2.98
N TYR A 49 3.85 3.13 -3.28
CA TYR A 49 2.80 3.74 -4.10
C TYR A 49 1.42 3.50 -3.50
N THR A 50 0.50 4.40 -3.78
CA THR A 50 -0.91 4.22 -3.43
C THR A 50 -1.81 4.66 -4.58
N SER A 51 -3.00 4.07 -4.64
CA SER A 51 -4.03 4.44 -5.60
C SER A 51 -5.35 3.84 -5.15
N PRO A 52 -6.47 4.52 -5.36
CA PRO A 52 -7.78 3.92 -5.07
C PRO A 52 -8.06 2.67 -5.89
N GLU A 53 -7.38 2.49 -7.01
CA GLU A 53 -7.53 1.28 -7.84
C GLU A 53 -6.97 0.03 -7.16
N MET A 54 -6.14 0.21 -6.14
CA MET A 54 -5.52 -0.91 -5.42
C MET A 54 -6.49 -1.70 -4.54
N PHE A 55 -7.73 -1.25 -4.41
CA PHE A 55 -8.78 -2.03 -3.76
C PHE A 55 -9.28 -3.18 -4.63
N SER A 56 -8.82 -3.26 -5.86
CA SER A 56 -9.13 -4.34 -6.79
C SER A 56 -7.85 -4.99 -7.29
N LEU A 57 -7.91 -6.29 -7.57
CA LEU A 57 -6.78 -7.00 -8.15
C LEU A 57 -6.52 -6.62 -9.61
N ASP A 58 -7.49 -6.02 -10.27
CA ASP A 58 -7.42 -5.77 -11.72
C ASP A 58 -6.21 -4.93 -12.12
N VAL A 59 -5.89 -3.89 -11.33
CA VAL A 59 -4.76 -3.03 -11.66
C VAL A 59 -3.43 -3.79 -11.62
N PHE A 60 -3.34 -4.83 -10.79
CA PHE A 60 -2.11 -5.60 -10.64
C PHE A 60 -1.93 -6.65 -11.73
N LYS A 61 -2.94 -6.85 -12.56
CA LYS A 61 -2.86 -7.75 -13.72
C LYS A 61 -2.27 -7.06 -14.94
N GLU A 62 -2.17 -5.73 -14.91
CA GLU A 62 -1.60 -4.98 -16.03
C GLU A 62 -0.08 -5.18 -16.09
N GLN A 63 0.43 -5.33 -17.31
CA GLN A 63 1.86 -5.54 -17.56
C GLN A 63 2.36 -4.55 -18.62
N PRO A 64 3.23 -3.63 -18.26
CA PRO A 64 3.73 -3.37 -16.90
C PRO A 64 2.70 -2.66 -16.03
N LEU A 65 2.97 -2.64 -14.73
CA LEU A 65 2.09 -1.90 -13.81
C LEU A 65 2.05 -0.42 -14.18
N PRO A 66 0.86 0.21 -14.10
CA PRO A 66 0.72 1.62 -14.47
C PRO A 66 1.20 2.56 -13.36
N LEU A 67 2.49 2.47 -13.02
CA LEU A 67 3.07 3.27 -11.93
C LEU A 67 2.89 4.76 -12.12
N HIS A 68 2.81 5.19 -13.38
CA HIS A 68 2.61 6.61 -13.71
C HIS A 68 1.25 7.15 -13.29
N THR A 69 0.31 6.27 -12.96
CA THR A 69 -1.02 6.67 -12.47
C THR A 69 -1.12 6.63 -10.95
N PHE A 70 -0.11 6.07 -10.28
CA PHE A 70 -0.11 5.94 -8.83
C PHE A 70 0.53 7.16 -8.17
N SER A 71 0.10 7.46 -6.95
CA SER A 71 0.75 8.46 -6.11
C SER A 71 1.91 7.81 -5.38
N LYS A 72 3.05 8.47 -5.37
CA LYS A 72 4.22 8.00 -4.64
C LYS A 72 4.05 8.32 -3.16
N CYS A 73 4.45 7.42 -2.29
CA CYS A 73 4.26 7.56 -0.85
C CYS A 73 5.58 7.64 -0.11
N PHE A 74 5.59 8.47 0.94
CA PHE A 74 6.73 8.59 1.84
C PHE A 74 6.21 8.53 3.28
N PHE A 75 6.82 7.71 4.11
CA PHE A 75 6.44 7.58 5.50
C PHE A 75 7.33 8.47 6.35
N GLN A 76 6.73 9.35 7.12
CA GLN A 76 7.50 10.28 7.95
C GLN A 76 6.71 10.65 9.20
N SER A 77 7.31 10.39 10.36
CA SER A 77 6.73 10.77 11.65
C SER A 77 5.30 10.30 11.86
N GLY A 78 5.01 9.06 11.44
CA GLY A 78 3.67 8.49 11.61
C GLY A 78 2.65 8.97 10.59
N GLU A 79 3.07 9.77 9.63
CA GLU A 79 2.20 10.24 8.56
C GLU A 79 2.66 9.69 7.22
N LEU A 80 1.70 9.43 6.35
CA LEU A 80 1.96 9.02 4.98
C LEU A 80 1.77 10.23 4.07
N LEU A 81 2.85 10.67 3.44
CA LEU A 81 2.81 11.74 2.45
C LEU A 81 2.57 11.12 1.09
N MET A 82 1.51 11.57 0.42
CA MET A 82 1.16 11.08 -0.91
C MET A 82 1.40 12.16 -1.94
N VAL A 83 2.25 11.85 -2.92
CA VAL A 83 2.61 12.77 -4.00
C VAL A 83 1.93 12.31 -5.28
N PRO A 84 0.92 13.04 -5.78
CA PRO A 84 0.22 12.65 -7.00
C PRO A 84 1.16 12.64 -8.20
N PRO A 85 0.83 11.82 -9.23
CA PRO A 85 1.66 11.76 -10.44
C PRO A 85 1.60 13.02 -11.28
N LYS A 86 0.54 13.82 -11.14
CA LYS A 86 0.38 15.06 -11.89
C LYS A 86 0.89 16.25 -11.09
N LYS A 87 1.70 17.10 -11.74
CA LYS A 87 2.32 18.25 -11.09
C LYS A 87 1.33 19.25 -10.49
N HIS A 88 0.12 19.31 -11.02
CA HIS A 88 -0.87 20.30 -10.59
C HIS A 88 -1.64 19.90 -9.35
N ARG A 89 -1.52 18.66 -8.93
CA ARG A 89 -2.26 18.19 -7.77
C ARG A 89 -1.46 18.42 -6.50
N ALA A 90 -2.15 18.85 -5.46
CA ALA A 90 -1.52 19.09 -4.16
C ALA A 90 -1.13 17.77 -3.51
N LYS A 91 -0.01 17.78 -2.81
CA LYS A 91 0.39 16.66 -1.96
C LYS A 91 -0.59 16.56 -0.80
N SER A 92 -0.85 15.35 -0.35
CA SER A 92 -1.71 15.12 0.80
C SER A 92 -0.98 14.31 1.85
N ARG A 93 -1.42 14.45 3.10
CA ARG A 93 -0.88 13.73 4.23
C ARG A 93 -1.99 13.02 4.97
N VAL A 94 -1.70 11.80 5.39
CA VAL A 94 -2.65 11.00 6.15
C VAL A 94 -1.93 10.49 7.40
N LYS A 95 -2.51 10.79 8.56
CA LYS A 95 -1.98 10.27 9.81
C LYS A 95 -2.35 8.79 9.91
N ILE A 96 -1.36 7.95 10.14
CA ILE A 96 -1.55 6.50 10.23
C ILE A 96 -1.57 6.09 11.68
N SER A 97 -2.66 5.44 12.08
CA SER A 97 -2.82 4.93 13.44
C SER A 97 -2.34 3.50 13.57
N VAL A 98 -2.51 2.69 12.53
CA VAL A 98 -2.14 1.28 12.53
C VAL A 98 -1.51 0.93 11.18
N ALA A 99 -0.46 0.15 11.21
CA ALA A 99 0.15 -0.38 9.99
C ALA A 99 -0.02 -1.90 9.98
N LEU A 100 -0.58 -2.42 8.89
CA LEU A 100 -0.77 -3.85 8.70
C LEU A 100 0.17 -4.31 7.60
N ASN A 101 1.07 -5.22 7.94
CA ASN A 101 2.08 -5.71 7.00
C ASN A 101 1.64 -7.03 6.40
N CYS A 102 1.36 -7.02 5.09
CA CYS A 102 0.97 -8.20 4.34
C CYS A 102 2.08 -8.68 3.41
N CYS A 103 3.32 -8.25 3.62
CA CYS A 103 4.45 -8.70 2.84
C CYS A 103 4.87 -10.10 3.26
N HIS A 104 5.13 -10.95 2.27
CA HIS A 104 5.55 -12.33 2.50
C HIS A 104 6.95 -12.55 1.92
N GLY A 105 7.60 -13.61 2.41
CA GLY A 105 8.91 -14.03 1.93
C GLY A 105 10.05 -13.30 2.62
N GLY A 106 11.22 -13.90 2.62
CA GLY A 106 12.42 -13.31 3.17
C GLY A 106 12.26 -12.83 4.60
N ALA A 107 12.68 -11.60 4.83
CA ALA A 107 12.65 -10.98 6.16
C ALA A 107 11.25 -10.88 6.74
N GLY A 108 10.25 -10.74 5.90
CA GLY A 108 8.87 -10.64 6.37
C GLY A 108 8.40 -11.89 7.08
N GLU A 109 8.75 -13.05 6.56
CA GLU A 109 8.39 -14.34 7.17
C GLU A 109 9.09 -14.56 8.49
N ASN A 110 10.27 -13.99 8.65
CA ASN A 110 11.06 -14.14 9.86
C ASN A 110 10.82 -13.00 10.85
N GLY A 111 9.79 -12.20 10.62
CA GLY A 111 9.49 -11.09 11.49
C GLY A 111 10.40 -9.88 11.32
N GLY A 112 11.25 -9.90 10.31
CA GLY A 112 12.21 -8.83 10.11
C GLY A 112 11.58 -7.49 9.74
N ILE A 113 10.38 -7.52 9.20
CA ILE A 113 9.66 -6.29 8.81
C ILE A 113 8.61 -5.90 9.83
N ALA A 114 8.21 -6.84 10.65
CA ALA A 114 7.12 -6.69 11.60
C ALA A 114 7.24 -5.46 12.50
#